data_6586b73b96aebb34e1ed5ced4238a146
#
_entry.id   6586b73b96aebb34e1ed5ced4238a146
#
_cell.length_a   1.000
_cell.length_b   1.000
_cell.length_c   1.000
_cell.angle_alpha   90.00
_cell.angle_beta   90.00
_cell.angle_gamma   90.00
#
_symmetry.space_group_name_H-M   'P 1'
#
loop_
_entity.id
_entity.type
_entity.pdbx_description
1 polymer ?
#
loop_
_entity_poly.entity_id
_entity_poly.type
_entity_poly.pdbx_seq_one_letter_code
_entity_poly.pdbx_strand_id
1 'polypeptide(L)'
;MARLTSLAEAIASIPQAALIGLGGNLTHRSPCAAVHELIRQRKRELTLVKTAAGYDFDVLCGAGAVSRVILSFVSFENLWGMAPRFRAALESGAVQFTEHT
;
A
#
# COMPACT_ATOMS: atom_id res chain seq x y z
N MET A 1 -5.00 24.84 5.65
CA MET A 1 -4.65 24.95 7.07
C MET A 1 -4.29 23.60 7.64
N ALA A 2 -3.18 23.53 8.38
CA ALA A 2 -2.77 22.30 9.03
C ALA A 2 -3.73 21.94 10.18
N ARG A 3 -3.96 20.67 10.38
CA ARG A 3 -4.83 20.17 11.43
C ARG A 3 -4.14 19.05 12.19
N LEU A 4 -4.10 19.17 13.51
CA LEU A 4 -3.54 18.12 14.36
C LEU A 4 -4.64 17.09 14.66
N THR A 5 -4.33 15.84 14.39
CA THR A 5 -5.28 14.73 14.62
C THR A 5 -4.51 13.48 15.03
N SER A 6 -5.19 12.49 15.58
CA SER A 6 -4.58 11.21 15.88
C SER A 6 -4.45 10.37 14.60
N LEU A 7 -3.56 9.38 14.64
CA LEU A 7 -3.42 8.44 13.52
C LEU A 7 -4.75 7.75 13.23
N ALA A 8 -5.42 7.25 14.29
CA ALA A 8 -6.69 6.56 14.13
C ALA A 8 -7.76 7.43 13.46
N GLU A 9 -7.85 8.69 13.86
CA GLU A 9 -8.81 9.63 13.28
C GLU A 9 -8.49 9.95 11.83
N ALA A 10 -7.20 10.17 11.53
CA ALA A 10 -6.77 10.45 10.17
C ALA A 10 -7.11 9.30 9.23
N ILE A 11 -6.84 8.08 9.63
CA ILE A 11 -7.14 6.90 8.83
C ILE A 11 -8.65 6.66 8.74
N ALA A 12 -9.40 6.92 9.82
CA ALA A 12 -10.85 6.78 9.81
C ALA A 12 -11.51 7.67 8.77
N SER A 13 -10.90 8.82 8.45
CA SER A 13 -11.44 9.74 7.45
C SER A 13 -11.27 9.24 6.02
N ILE A 14 -10.46 8.19 5.80
CA ILE A 14 -10.25 7.61 4.47
C ILE A 14 -11.42 6.67 4.16
N PRO A 15 -12.17 6.90 3.08
CA PRO A 15 -13.30 6.03 2.74
C PRO A 15 -12.84 4.68 2.22
N GLN A 16 -13.74 3.70 2.23
CA GLN A 16 -13.51 2.43 1.54
C GLN A 16 -13.33 2.72 0.04
N ALA A 17 -12.58 1.87 -0.63
CA ALA A 17 -12.29 1.98 -2.06
C ALA A 17 -11.55 3.29 -2.45
N ALA A 18 -10.86 3.91 -1.50
CA ALA A 18 -10.14 5.16 -1.75
C ALA A 18 -8.92 4.94 -2.64
N LEU A 19 -8.55 6.00 -3.37
CA LEU A 19 -7.28 6.08 -4.07
C LEU A 19 -6.27 6.73 -3.13
N ILE A 20 -5.19 6.04 -2.83
CA ILE A 20 -4.22 6.50 -1.83
C ILE A 20 -2.83 6.56 -2.44
N GLY A 21 -2.21 7.74 -2.38
CA GLY A 21 -0.80 7.90 -2.70
C GLY A 21 0.05 7.65 -1.46
N LEU A 22 1.06 6.82 -1.58
CA LEU A 22 1.97 6.52 -0.49
C LEU A 22 3.36 7.08 -0.80
N GLY A 23 3.95 7.76 0.17
CA GLY A 23 5.28 8.33 0.03
C GLY A 23 6.39 7.33 0.35
N GLY A 24 7.62 7.79 0.23
CA GLY A 24 8.78 6.96 0.49
C GLY A 24 9.30 6.25 -0.75
N ASN A 25 10.24 5.34 -0.54
CA ASN A 25 10.88 4.61 -1.64
C ASN A 25 11.27 3.21 -1.15
N LEU A 26 10.74 2.18 -1.76
CA LEU A 26 11.00 0.77 -1.39
C LEU A 26 10.74 0.56 0.09
N THR A 27 11.80 0.26 0.87
CA THR A 27 11.68 0.06 2.31
C THR A 27 12.02 1.32 3.11
N HIS A 28 12.31 2.44 2.42
CA HIS A 28 12.72 3.68 3.08
C HIS A 28 11.57 4.67 3.18
N ARG A 29 11.38 5.21 4.36
CA ARG A 29 10.36 6.24 4.63
C ARG A 29 8.93 5.83 4.27
N SER A 30 8.66 4.54 4.30
CA SER A 30 7.29 4.06 4.11
C SER A 30 6.45 4.39 5.34
N PRO A 31 5.20 4.82 5.16
CA PRO A 31 4.34 5.20 6.29
C PRO A 31 3.75 3.98 6.97
N CYS A 32 4.61 3.15 7.59
CA CYS A 32 4.21 1.85 8.12
C CYS A 32 3.13 1.92 9.19
N ALA A 33 3.17 2.94 10.05
CA ALA A 33 2.13 3.09 11.09
C ALA A 33 0.76 3.31 10.44
N ALA A 34 0.70 4.15 9.41
CA ALA A 34 -0.55 4.38 8.67
C ALA A 34 -1.00 3.13 7.93
N VAL A 35 -0.07 2.40 7.35
CA VAL A 35 -0.35 1.14 6.65
C VAL A 35 -0.98 0.13 7.60
N HIS A 36 -0.40 -0.05 8.78
CA HIS A 36 -0.94 -0.96 9.78
C HIS A 36 -2.30 -0.50 10.28
N GLU A 37 -2.50 0.81 10.41
CA GLU A 37 -3.79 1.34 10.85
C GLU A 37 -4.88 1.14 9.79
N LEU A 38 -4.54 1.25 8.51
CA LEU A 38 -5.47 0.92 7.41
C LEU A 38 -5.95 -0.52 7.54
N ILE A 39 -5.03 -1.43 7.83
CA ILE A 39 -5.36 -2.84 8.00
C ILE A 39 -6.22 -3.05 9.25
N ARG A 40 -5.84 -2.42 10.35
CA ARG A 40 -6.57 -2.54 11.61
C ARG A 40 -8.02 -2.06 11.48
N GLN A 41 -8.24 -0.98 10.74
CA GLN A 41 -9.57 -0.43 10.51
C GLN A 41 -10.32 -1.11 9.37
N ARG A 42 -9.72 -2.15 8.76
CA ARG A 42 -10.33 -2.96 7.71
C ARG A 42 -10.73 -2.13 6.49
N LYS A 43 -9.87 -1.20 6.08
CA LYS A 43 -10.06 -0.50 4.82
C LYS A 43 -9.85 -1.48 3.68
N ARG A 44 -10.75 -1.47 2.70
CA ARG A 44 -10.79 -2.47 1.63
C ARG A 44 -10.94 -1.80 0.28
N GLU A 45 -10.71 -2.56 -0.77
CA GLU A 45 -10.86 -2.14 -2.16
C GLU A 45 -10.01 -0.91 -2.50
N LEU A 46 -8.87 -0.77 -1.84
CA LEU A 46 -8.00 0.39 -2.03
C LEU A 46 -7.28 0.33 -3.37
N THR A 47 -7.07 1.50 -3.99
CA THR A 47 -6.16 1.68 -5.11
C THR A 47 -4.94 2.40 -4.58
N LEU A 48 -3.76 1.81 -4.73
CA LEU A 48 -2.53 2.37 -4.22
C LEU A 48 -1.67 2.94 -5.34
N VAL A 49 -1.09 4.11 -5.11
CA VAL A 49 -0.20 4.77 -6.07
C VAL A 49 1.15 5.03 -5.41
N LYS A 50 2.22 4.53 -6.02
CA LYS A 50 3.58 4.77 -5.56
C LYS A 50 4.54 4.35 -6.67
N THR A 51 5.62 5.10 -6.85
CA THR A 51 6.60 4.79 -7.90
C THR A 51 7.33 3.48 -7.61
N ALA A 52 7.96 3.38 -6.45
CA ALA A 52 8.73 2.20 -6.06
C ALA A 52 8.31 1.79 -4.65
N ALA A 53 7.57 0.71 -4.57
CA ALA A 53 6.98 0.24 -3.33
C ALA A 53 7.72 -0.98 -2.77
N GLY A 54 7.46 -1.32 -1.54
CA GLY A 54 8.06 -2.47 -0.88
C GLY A 54 7.12 -3.05 0.15
N TYR A 55 7.51 -2.97 1.40
CA TYR A 55 6.76 -3.55 2.50
C TYR A 55 5.31 -3.07 2.56
N ASP A 56 5.09 -1.78 2.31
CA ASP A 56 3.75 -1.19 2.38
C ASP A 56 2.77 -1.88 1.44
N PHE A 57 3.14 -2.06 0.17
CA PHE A 57 2.27 -2.76 -0.79
C PHE A 57 2.15 -4.23 -0.46
N ASP A 58 3.24 -4.85 -0.03
CA ASP A 58 3.24 -6.28 0.27
C ASP A 58 2.27 -6.62 1.40
N VAL A 59 2.35 -5.89 2.51
CA VAL A 59 1.51 -6.19 3.67
C VAL A 59 0.04 -5.82 3.42
N LEU A 60 -0.21 -4.73 2.69
CA LEU A 60 -1.59 -4.36 2.34
C LEU A 60 -2.22 -5.38 1.42
N CYS A 61 -1.49 -5.89 0.44
CA CYS A 61 -1.97 -6.95 -0.43
C CYS A 61 -2.19 -8.25 0.35
N GLY A 62 -1.26 -8.60 1.25
CA GLY A 62 -1.40 -9.77 2.10
C GLY A 62 -2.61 -9.72 3.02
N ALA A 63 -3.03 -8.52 3.43
CA ALA A 63 -4.21 -8.31 4.25
C ALA A 63 -5.52 -8.28 3.45
N GLY A 64 -5.44 -8.36 2.12
CA GLY A 64 -6.62 -8.30 1.27
C GLY A 64 -7.24 -6.91 1.18
N ALA A 65 -6.45 -5.86 1.42
CA ALA A 65 -6.95 -4.49 1.48
C ALA A 65 -6.98 -3.80 0.11
N VAL A 66 -6.37 -4.37 -0.91
CA VAL A 66 -6.07 -3.70 -2.18
C VAL A 66 -6.77 -4.37 -3.34
N SER A 67 -7.37 -3.58 -4.23
CA SER A 67 -7.94 -4.08 -5.48
C SER A 67 -7.09 -3.71 -6.70
N ARG A 68 -6.35 -2.61 -6.64
CA ARG A 68 -5.55 -2.11 -7.77
C ARG A 68 -4.31 -1.39 -7.27
N VAL A 69 -3.22 -1.50 -8.02
CA VAL A 69 -2.00 -0.74 -7.78
C VAL A 69 -1.57 -0.02 -9.06
N ILE A 70 -1.04 1.18 -8.89
CA ILE A 70 -0.47 1.99 -9.97
C ILE A 70 0.97 2.28 -9.56
N LEU A 71 1.92 1.70 -10.26
CA LEU A 71 3.30 1.71 -9.78
C LEU A 71 4.31 1.49 -10.90
N SER A 72 5.58 1.66 -10.56
CA SER A 72 6.69 1.28 -11.42
C SER A 72 7.14 -0.14 -11.07
N PHE A 73 7.48 -0.39 -9.80
CA PHE A 73 7.83 -1.74 -9.36
C PHE A 73 7.68 -1.88 -7.83
N VAL A 74 7.70 -3.13 -7.36
CA VAL A 74 7.64 -3.47 -5.95
C VAL A 74 8.73 -4.48 -5.62
N SER A 75 9.54 -4.20 -4.60
CA SER A 75 10.54 -5.16 -4.13
C SER A 75 10.99 -4.81 -2.71
N PHE A 76 11.72 -5.74 -2.09
CA PHE A 76 12.37 -5.50 -0.81
C PHE A 76 13.85 -5.17 -1.01
N GLU A 77 14.17 -4.49 -2.11
CA GLU A 77 15.51 -4.11 -2.53
C GLU A 77 16.34 -5.33 -2.98
N ASN A 78 17.55 -5.07 -3.47
CA ASN A 78 18.40 -6.13 -4.02
C ASN A 78 18.75 -7.21 -3.02
N LEU A 79 18.95 -6.82 -1.76
CA LEU A 79 19.36 -7.76 -0.72
C LEU A 79 18.24 -8.70 -0.28
N TRP A 80 17.02 -8.18 -0.23
CA TRP A 80 15.88 -8.94 0.33
C TRP A 80 14.99 -9.57 -0.72
N GLY A 81 15.08 -9.12 -1.96
CA GLY A 81 14.39 -9.72 -3.09
C GLY A 81 12.95 -9.30 -3.27
N MET A 82 12.14 -10.22 -3.74
CA MET A 82 10.76 -9.94 -4.13
C MET A 82 9.81 -9.81 -2.95
N ALA A 83 8.72 -9.07 -3.17
CA ALA A 83 7.62 -8.94 -2.22
C ALA A 83 6.66 -10.11 -2.40
N PRO A 84 6.67 -11.12 -1.53
CA PRO A 84 5.97 -12.39 -1.81
C PRO A 84 4.45 -12.28 -1.78
N ARG A 85 3.88 -11.50 -0.86
CA ARG A 85 2.43 -11.37 -0.75
C ARG A 85 1.87 -10.55 -1.89
N PHE A 86 2.60 -9.51 -2.30
CA PHE A 86 2.25 -8.70 -3.45
C PHE A 86 2.25 -9.56 -4.71
N ARG A 87 3.31 -10.32 -4.91
CA ARG A 87 3.43 -11.20 -6.08
C ARG A 87 2.30 -12.22 -6.13
N ALA A 88 1.99 -12.85 -5.00
CA ALA A 88 0.90 -13.82 -4.92
C ALA A 88 -0.43 -13.19 -5.29
N ALA A 89 -0.67 -11.96 -4.85
CA ALA A 89 -1.91 -11.25 -5.17
C ALA A 89 -2.03 -10.96 -6.66
N LEU A 90 -0.94 -10.58 -7.31
CA LEU A 90 -0.92 -10.36 -8.77
C LEU A 90 -1.15 -11.66 -9.53
N GLU A 91 -0.46 -12.71 -9.16
CA GLU A 91 -0.54 -14.00 -9.85
C GLU A 91 -1.92 -14.62 -9.72
N SER A 92 -2.59 -14.44 -8.61
CA SER A 92 -3.94 -14.95 -8.38
C SER A 92 -5.03 -14.12 -9.06
N GLY A 93 -4.70 -12.92 -9.53
CA GLY A 93 -5.68 -12.00 -10.10
C GLY A 93 -6.45 -11.19 -9.06
N ALA A 94 -6.11 -11.31 -7.77
CA ALA A 94 -6.80 -10.57 -6.72
C ALA A 94 -6.54 -9.07 -6.80
N VAL A 95 -5.39 -8.68 -7.33
CA VAL A 95 -4.99 -7.28 -7.49
C VAL A 95 -4.65 -7.01 -8.94
N GLN A 96 -5.21 -5.95 -9.51
CA GLN A 96 -4.88 -5.48 -10.84
C GLN A 96 -3.78 -4.44 -10.76
N PHE A 97 -2.98 -4.31 -11.82
CA PHE A 97 -1.92 -3.32 -11.81
C PHE A 97 -1.86 -2.54 -13.11
N THR A 98 -1.36 -1.30 -13.01
CA THR A 98 -1.05 -0.43 -14.12
C THR A 98 0.38 0.07 -13.92
N GLU A 99 1.21 -0.09 -14.93
CA GLU A 99 2.60 0.34 -14.83
C GLU A 99 2.77 1.77 -15.31
N HIS A 100 3.60 2.52 -14.57
CA HIS A 100 3.99 3.87 -14.91
C HIS A 100 5.45 4.07 -14.56
N THR A 101 6.10 4.98 -15.22
CA THR A 101 7.49 5.36 -14.91
C THR A 101 7.52 6.54 -13.95
#